data_e5e04f430a4f9e7eb3c6f71beeebf2bd
#
_entry.id   e5e04f430a4f9e7eb3c6f71beeebf2bd
#
_cell.length_a   1.000
_cell.length_b   1.000
_cell.length_c   1.000
_cell.angle_alpha   90.00
_cell.angle_beta   90.00
_cell.angle_gamma   90.00
#
_symmetry.space_group_name_H-M   'P 1'
#
loop_
_entity.id
_entity.type
_entity.pdbx_description
1 polymer ?
#
loop_
_entity_poly.entity_id
_entity_poly.type
_entity_poly.pdbx_seq_one_letter_code
_entity_poly.pdbx_strand_id
1 'polypeptide(L)'
;MADLRMPDINKVMVAGRLTADPELRYLPTGTAVVKLRLAVSRYYKGKDGERKEDTMYIDATAWEKQAEYLGQRLRQGSPVIVEGALKQDSWEDKQTGQKRTRIEIRAIRVQELAWSDRTPGPTGPAPSHGQSDDEGPVAEDDIPF
;
A
#
# COMPACT_ATOMS: atom_id res chain seq x y z
N MET A 1 -6.16 -25.88 -35.56
CA MET A 1 -5.57 -25.60 -34.35
C MET A 1 -6.28 -24.50 -33.65
N ALA A 2 -6.60 -24.67 -32.45
CA ALA A 2 -7.37 -23.67 -31.74
C ALA A 2 -6.49 -22.51 -31.37
N ASP A 3 -7.00 -21.34 -31.60
CA ASP A 3 -6.33 -20.19 -31.20
C ASP A 3 -6.57 -19.93 -29.79
N LEU A 4 -5.65 -20.08 -28.96
CA LEU A 4 -5.78 -19.78 -27.57
C LEU A 4 -5.64 -18.28 -27.39
N ARG A 5 -6.71 -17.62 -27.07
CA ARG A 5 -6.61 -16.22 -26.78
C ARG A 5 -6.26 -16.05 -25.34
N MET A 6 -5.18 -15.42 -25.08
CA MET A 6 -4.77 -15.16 -23.72
C MET A 6 -5.63 -14.06 -23.11
N PRO A 7 -6.13 -14.25 -21.92
CA PRO A 7 -6.89 -13.20 -21.26
C PRO A 7 -5.97 -12.06 -20.89
N ASP A 8 -6.52 -10.87 -20.91
CA ASP A 8 -5.75 -9.68 -20.56
C ASP A 8 -5.92 -9.47 -19.06
N ILE A 9 -5.17 -10.20 -18.27
CA ILE A 9 -5.24 -10.09 -16.84
C ILE A 9 -3.89 -9.68 -16.32
N ASN A 10 -3.85 -8.54 -15.66
CA ASN A 10 -2.64 -8.03 -15.04
C ASN A 10 -3.10 -7.19 -13.86
N LYS A 11 -3.22 -7.81 -12.72
CA LYS A 11 -3.68 -7.14 -11.53
C LYS A 11 -2.79 -7.44 -10.37
N VAL A 12 -2.52 -6.43 -9.58
CA VAL A 12 -1.71 -6.59 -8.39
C VAL A 12 -2.31 -5.73 -7.30
N MET A 13 -2.26 -6.19 -6.09
CA MET A 13 -2.73 -5.44 -4.95
C MET A 13 -1.73 -5.67 -3.84
N VAL A 14 -1.17 -4.61 -3.30
CA VAL A 14 -0.21 -4.72 -2.22
C VAL A 14 -0.54 -3.71 -1.14
N ALA A 15 -0.21 -4.05 0.08
CA ALA A 15 -0.34 -3.13 1.20
C ALA A 15 1.04 -2.90 1.75
N GLY A 16 1.41 -1.68 1.96
CA GLY A 16 2.73 -1.38 2.47
C GLY A 16 2.82 0.03 3.01
N ARG A 17 4.03 0.43 3.35
CA ARG A 17 4.26 1.76 3.86
C ARG A 17 5.23 2.48 2.95
N LEU A 18 5.06 3.78 2.84
CA LEU A 18 5.98 4.56 2.04
C LEU A 18 7.33 4.63 2.72
N THR A 19 8.39 4.42 1.97
CA THR A 19 9.74 4.50 2.53
C THR A 19 10.28 5.92 2.48
N ALA A 20 9.61 6.81 1.75
CA ALA A 20 10.02 8.20 1.63
C ALA A 20 8.79 9.02 1.30
N ASP A 21 8.90 10.32 1.43
CA ASP A 21 7.80 11.18 1.02
C ASP A 21 7.58 11.02 -0.48
N PRO A 22 6.35 11.08 -0.95
CA PRO A 22 6.08 10.90 -2.37
C PRO A 22 6.68 12.01 -3.20
N GLU A 23 7.16 11.66 -4.38
CA GLU A 23 7.73 12.65 -5.28
C GLU A 23 6.70 13.02 -6.32
N LEU A 24 6.16 14.21 -6.24
CA LEU A 24 5.19 14.68 -7.20
C LEU A 24 5.91 15.48 -8.27
N ARG A 25 5.69 15.15 -9.52
CA ARG A 25 6.30 15.87 -10.63
C ARG A 25 5.27 16.15 -11.67
N TYR A 26 5.57 17.08 -12.55
CA TYR A 26 4.70 17.38 -13.68
C TYR A 26 5.47 17.11 -14.96
N LEU A 27 4.86 16.38 -15.86
CA LEU A 27 5.46 16.12 -17.16
C LEU A 27 5.39 17.38 -18.03
N PRO A 28 6.18 17.44 -19.10
CA PRO A 28 6.09 18.60 -20.00
C PRO A 28 4.68 18.86 -20.50
N THR A 29 3.85 17.84 -20.55
CA THR A 29 2.48 18.00 -20.97
C THR A 29 1.60 18.57 -19.86
N GLY A 30 2.14 18.76 -18.69
CA GLY A 30 1.35 19.27 -17.57
C GLY A 30 0.71 18.19 -16.71
N THR A 31 0.90 16.93 -17.05
CA THR A 31 0.29 15.84 -16.33
C THR A 31 1.05 15.58 -15.03
N ALA A 32 0.32 15.52 -13.95
CA ALA A 32 0.94 15.22 -12.64
C ALA A 32 1.23 13.74 -12.51
N VAL A 33 2.38 13.41 -11.97
CA VAL A 33 2.80 12.04 -11.75
C VAL A 33 3.42 11.96 -10.36
N VAL A 34 3.05 10.95 -9.59
CA VAL A 34 3.66 10.79 -8.28
C VAL A 34 4.24 9.39 -8.20
N LYS A 35 5.43 9.28 -7.64
CA LYS A 35 6.07 7.99 -7.44
C LYS A 35 6.04 7.69 -5.95
N LEU A 36 5.55 6.51 -5.62
CA LEU A 36 5.47 6.05 -4.26
C LEU A 36 6.42 4.88 -4.12
N ARG A 37 7.31 4.94 -3.15
CA ARG A 37 8.21 3.81 -2.90
C ARG A 37 7.68 3.09 -1.69
N LEU A 38 7.35 1.82 -1.87
CA LEU A 38 6.67 1.05 -0.87
C LEU A 38 7.55 -0.05 -0.31
N ALA A 39 7.42 -0.26 0.99
CA ALA A 39 7.98 -1.42 1.64
C ALA A 39 6.82 -2.32 1.99
N VAL A 40 6.81 -3.51 1.45
CA VAL A 40 5.75 -4.48 1.67
C VAL A 40 6.33 -5.61 2.48
N SER A 41 5.90 -5.75 3.71
CA SER A 41 6.47 -6.70 4.62
C SER A 41 5.58 -7.91 4.80
N ARG A 42 6.21 -9.05 4.96
CA ARG A 42 5.52 -10.28 5.22
C ARG A 42 6.18 -10.92 6.43
N TYR A 43 5.37 -11.44 7.33
CA TYR A 43 5.91 -12.09 8.50
C TYR A 43 5.64 -13.58 8.38
N TYR A 44 6.59 -14.37 8.78
CA TYR A 44 6.43 -15.81 8.71
C TYR A 44 7.21 -16.45 9.85
N LYS A 45 6.95 -17.72 10.10
CA LYS A 45 7.61 -18.43 11.16
C LYS A 45 8.72 -19.23 10.58
N GLY A 46 9.90 -19.06 11.07
CA GLY A 46 11.05 -19.82 10.62
C GLY A 46 11.04 -21.22 11.16
N LYS A 47 12.01 -22.00 10.72
CA LYS A 47 12.08 -23.38 11.13
C LYS A 47 12.31 -23.51 12.62
N ASP A 48 12.94 -22.56 13.22
CA ASP A 48 13.20 -22.61 14.65
C ASP A 48 12.06 -22.01 15.44
N GLY A 49 10.94 -21.73 14.83
CA GLY A 49 9.81 -21.17 15.53
C GLY A 49 9.85 -19.68 15.74
N GLU A 50 10.89 -19.01 15.30
CA GLU A 50 10.98 -17.58 15.50
C GLU A 50 10.24 -16.83 14.41
N ARG A 51 9.69 -15.72 14.77
CA ARG A 51 8.97 -14.89 13.79
C ARG A 51 9.99 -14.12 12.97
N LYS A 52 9.91 -14.23 11.68
CA LYS A 52 10.81 -13.54 10.77
C LYS A 52 10.05 -12.61 9.86
N GLU A 53 10.74 -11.61 9.39
CA GLU A 53 10.15 -10.63 8.52
C GLU A 53 10.90 -10.61 7.19
N ASP A 54 10.16 -10.57 6.11
CA ASP A 54 10.74 -10.46 4.79
C ASP A 54 10.10 -9.24 4.15
N THR A 55 10.90 -8.30 3.69
CA THR A 55 10.40 -7.05 3.15
C THR A 55 10.76 -6.91 1.69
N MET A 56 9.78 -6.60 0.87
CA MET A 56 9.98 -6.35 -0.54
C MET A 56 9.78 -4.87 -0.79
N TYR A 57 10.58 -4.30 -1.66
CA TYR A 57 10.45 -2.89 -2.02
C TYR A 57 9.97 -2.80 -3.46
N ILE A 58 8.95 -2.00 -3.70
CA ILE A 58 8.42 -1.83 -5.04
C ILE A 58 7.90 -0.41 -5.19
N ASP A 59 8.06 0.15 -6.37
CA ASP A 59 7.58 1.49 -6.66
C ASP A 59 6.20 1.40 -7.29
N ALA A 60 5.39 2.40 -7.02
CA ALA A 60 4.09 2.54 -7.65
C ALA A 60 3.98 3.95 -8.20
N THR A 61 3.37 4.10 -9.34
CA THR A 61 3.21 5.41 -9.98
C THR A 61 1.74 5.69 -10.17
N ALA A 62 1.30 6.87 -9.76
CA ALA A 62 -0.07 7.32 -9.97
C ALA A 62 -0.04 8.59 -10.80
N TRP A 63 -1.16 8.95 -11.40
CA TRP A 63 -1.22 10.01 -12.39
C TRP A 63 -2.34 10.99 -12.13
N GLU A 64 -2.16 12.21 -12.60
CA GLU A 64 -3.18 13.23 -12.65
C GLU A 64 -3.75 13.60 -11.29
N LYS A 65 -5.03 13.69 -11.13
CA LYS A 65 -5.61 14.13 -9.87
C LYS A 65 -5.26 13.23 -8.72
N GLN A 66 -5.16 11.95 -8.97
CA GLN A 66 -4.76 11.02 -7.94
C GLN A 66 -3.33 11.32 -7.50
N ALA A 67 -2.45 11.66 -8.44
CA ALA A 67 -1.08 11.99 -8.10
C ALA A 67 -1.03 13.23 -7.21
N GLU A 68 -1.80 14.25 -7.53
CA GLU A 68 -1.81 15.47 -6.73
C GLU A 68 -2.37 15.19 -5.35
N TYR A 69 -3.43 14.44 -5.27
CA TYR A 69 -4.05 14.13 -3.99
C TYR A 69 -3.07 13.36 -3.11
N LEU A 70 -2.42 12.35 -3.66
CA LEU A 70 -1.51 11.52 -2.87
C LEU A 70 -0.25 12.29 -2.49
N GLY A 71 0.24 13.14 -3.38
CA GLY A 71 1.42 13.93 -3.08
C GLY A 71 1.21 14.89 -1.93
N GLN A 72 -0.02 15.33 -1.72
CA GLN A 72 -0.30 16.25 -0.64
C GLN A 72 -0.57 15.53 0.67
N ARG A 73 -1.11 14.35 0.61
CA ARG A 73 -1.55 13.67 1.83
C ARG A 73 -0.58 12.66 2.39
N LEU A 74 0.17 12.00 1.56
CA LEU A 74 1.02 10.92 2.03
C LEU A 74 2.38 11.43 2.48
N ARG A 75 2.98 10.72 3.40
CA ARG A 75 4.31 11.05 3.91
C ARG A 75 5.06 9.75 4.10
N GLN A 76 6.32 9.85 4.38
CA GLN A 76 7.12 8.68 4.71
C GLN A 76 6.43 7.94 5.86
N GLY A 77 6.30 6.66 5.73
CA GLY A 77 5.66 5.83 6.74
C GLY A 77 4.16 5.64 6.58
N SER A 78 3.52 6.41 5.69
CA SER A 78 2.08 6.28 5.51
C SER A 78 1.71 4.89 5.03
N PRO A 79 0.74 4.24 5.65
CA PRO A 79 0.30 2.93 5.20
C PRO A 79 -0.73 3.06 4.10
N VAL A 80 -0.58 2.31 3.04
CA VAL A 80 -1.48 2.39 1.90
C VAL A 80 -1.75 1.02 1.31
N ILE A 81 -2.86 0.89 0.60
CA ILE A 81 -3.12 -0.25 -0.25
C ILE A 81 -3.09 0.26 -1.67
N VAL A 82 -2.29 -0.35 -2.51
CA VAL A 82 -2.17 0.04 -3.90
C VAL A 82 -2.69 -1.08 -4.77
N GLU A 83 -3.59 -0.72 -5.66
CA GLU A 83 -4.14 -1.67 -6.61
C GLU A 83 -3.81 -1.18 -8.01
N GLY A 84 -3.36 -2.04 -8.87
CA GLY A 84 -3.02 -1.64 -10.22
C GLY A 84 -2.52 -2.80 -11.04
N ALA A 85 -1.67 -2.49 -11.98
CA ALA A 85 -1.08 -3.46 -12.89
C ALA A 85 0.42 -3.40 -12.79
N LEU A 86 1.09 -4.49 -13.10
CA LEU A 86 2.53 -4.48 -13.15
C LEU A 86 2.97 -3.91 -14.48
N LYS A 87 4.00 -3.11 -14.44
CA LYS A 87 4.56 -2.51 -15.63
C LYS A 87 6.06 -2.71 -15.59
N GLN A 88 6.63 -3.04 -16.70
CA GLN A 88 8.06 -3.22 -16.78
C GLN A 88 8.65 -2.10 -17.65
N ASP A 89 9.61 -1.41 -17.10
CA ASP A 89 10.34 -0.41 -17.83
C ASP A 89 11.71 -0.97 -18.17
N SER A 90 12.19 -0.68 -19.37
CA SER A 90 13.50 -1.12 -19.79
C SER A 90 14.27 0.08 -20.32
N TRP A 91 15.52 0.17 -19.99
CA TRP A 91 16.36 1.24 -20.51
C TRP A 91 17.80 0.70 -20.63
N GLU A 92 18.60 1.39 -21.37
CA GLU A 92 19.98 1.02 -21.53
C GLU A 92 20.84 1.89 -20.63
N ASP A 93 21.67 1.28 -19.84
CA ASP A 93 22.54 2.01 -18.94
C ASP A 93 23.62 2.64 -19.78
N LYS A 94 23.67 3.95 -19.78
CA LYS A 94 24.63 4.67 -20.61
C LYS A 94 26.06 4.42 -20.22
N GLN A 95 26.30 4.04 -18.99
CA GLN A 95 27.67 3.83 -18.56
C GLN A 95 28.18 2.45 -18.90
N THR A 96 27.36 1.45 -18.81
CA THR A 96 27.81 0.10 -19.04
C THR A 96 27.28 -0.49 -20.35
N GLY A 97 26.31 0.17 -20.97
CA GLY A 97 25.68 -0.36 -22.16
C GLY A 97 24.76 -1.53 -21.91
N GLN A 98 24.56 -1.87 -20.65
CA GLN A 98 23.70 -3.00 -20.35
C GLN A 98 22.26 -2.60 -20.30
N LYS A 99 21.40 -3.51 -20.71
CA LYS A 99 19.99 -3.27 -20.66
C LYS A 99 19.52 -3.53 -19.24
N ARG A 100 18.81 -2.59 -18.67
CA ARG A 100 18.27 -2.75 -17.33
C ARG A 100 16.76 -2.71 -17.37
N THR A 101 16.15 -3.45 -16.49
CA THR A 101 14.70 -3.48 -16.40
C THR A 101 14.27 -3.26 -14.98
N ARG A 102 13.09 -2.76 -14.80
CA ARG A 102 12.51 -2.57 -13.48
C ARG A 102 11.03 -2.80 -13.59
N ILE A 103 10.47 -3.46 -12.59
CA ILE A 103 9.05 -3.69 -12.53
C ILE A 103 8.47 -2.75 -11.48
N GLU A 104 7.39 -2.08 -11.83
CA GLU A 104 6.72 -1.22 -10.89
C GLU A 104 5.23 -1.38 -11.05
N ILE A 105 4.47 -0.82 -10.15
CA ILE A 105 3.03 -0.90 -10.20
C ILE A 105 2.51 0.37 -10.84
N ARG A 106 1.67 0.21 -11.85
CA ARG A 106 0.98 1.35 -12.40
C ARG A 106 -0.30 1.43 -11.61
N ALA A 107 -0.36 2.36 -10.70
CA ALA A 107 -1.46 2.41 -9.76
C ALA A 107 -2.75 2.84 -10.41
N ILE A 108 -3.81 2.09 -10.20
CA ILE A 108 -5.12 2.46 -10.63
C ILE A 108 -5.84 3.08 -9.45
N ARG A 109 -5.58 2.56 -8.27
CA ARG A 109 -6.22 3.06 -7.07
C ARG A 109 -5.27 2.95 -5.91
N VAL A 110 -5.16 3.99 -5.12
CA VAL A 110 -4.35 3.99 -3.90
C VAL A 110 -5.25 4.42 -2.76
N GLN A 111 -5.31 3.61 -1.73
CA GLN A 111 -6.14 3.92 -0.59
C GLN A 111 -5.24 4.12 0.61
N GLU A 112 -5.32 5.27 1.21
CA GLU A 112 -4.58 5.55 2.42
C GLU A 112 -5.30 4.88 3.57
N LEU A 113 -4.57 4.19 4.41
CA LEU A 113 -5.16 3.57 5.57
C LEU A 113 -5.04 4.51 6.76
N ALA A 114 -6.04 4.51 7.59
CA ALA A 114 -6.01 5.36 8.75
C ALA A 114 -5.04 4.78 9.75
N TRP A 115 -4.32 5.61 10.44
CA TRP A 115 -3.49 5.16 11.50
C TRP A 115 -4.43 4.74 12.56
N SER A 116 -4.16 3.58 13.07
CA SER A 116 -4.96 3.17 14.08
C SER A 116 -4.47 3.90 15.22
N ASP A 117 -5.08 4.77 15.66
CA ASP A 117 -4.59 5.55 16.60
C ASP A 117 -4.75 4.99 17.83
N ARG A 118 -4.18 4.13 18.22
CA ARG A 118 -4.24 3.63 19.43
C ARG A 118 -3.63 4.45 20.33
N THR A 119 -3.33 5.45 20.06
CA THR A 119 -2.65 6.20 20.96
C THR A 119 -3.61 6.53 21.85
N PRO A 120 -3.43 6.39 22.87
CA PRO A 120 -4.24 6.63 23.83
C PRO A 120 -4.44 7.94 23.98
N GLY A 121 -4.74 8.43 23.34
CA GLY A 121 -4.84 9.61 23.56
C GLY A 121 -5.66 9.84 24.64
N PRO A 122 -5.87 10.74 25.00
CA PRO A 122 -6.47 11.03 26.11
C PRO A 122 -7.75 10.93 25.89
N THR A 123 -8.04 10.64 25.39
CA THR A 123 -9.12 10.40 25.22
C THR A 123 -10.03 10.88 25.95
N GLY A 124 -10.50 11.17 25.73
CA GLY A 124 -11.44 11.57 26.30
C GLY A 124 -12.00 10.81 27.25
N PRO A 125 -12.80 11.20 27.85
CA PRO A 125 -13.30 10.58 28.87
C PRO A 125 -14.08 9.56 28.49
N ALA A 126 -13.81 8.70 28.88
CA ALA A 126 -14.43 7.67 28.66
C ALA A 126 -15.74 7.87 29.09
N PRO A 127 -16.56 7.47 28.53
CA PRO A 127 -17.78 7.61 28.84
C PRO A 127 -18.09 6.89 29.93
N SER A 128 -18.30 7.20 30.66
CA SER A 128 -18.48 6.58 31.69
C SER A 128 -19.65 5.97 31.65
N HIS A 129 -19.93 5.37 31.42
CA HIS A 129 -20.96 4.80 31.35
C HIS A 129 -21.34 4.20 32.24
N GLY A 130 -21.86 4.46 32.48
CA GLY A 130 -22.35 4.05 33.27
C GLY A 130 -22.69 2.95 33.45
N GLN A 131 -22.90 2.42 33.82
CA GLN A 131 -23.15 1.48 34.11
C GLN A 131 -24.00 0.76 33.80
N SER A 132 -24.20 0.47 33.53
CA SER A 132 -24.96 -0.20 33.17
C SER A 132 -25.11 -1.35 33.47
N ASP A 133 -25.29 -1.58 34.05
CA ASP A 133 -25.50 -2.57 34.50
C ASP A 133 -26.10 -3.49 33.87
N ASP A 134 -26.36 -3.64 33.41
CA ASP A 134 -27.00 -4.43 32.90
C ASP A 134 -26.56 -5.24 32.14
N GLU A 135 -26.36 -5.74 32.12
CA GLU A 135 -26.07 -6.52 31.60
C GLU A 135 -26.45 -7.38 30.94
N GLY A 136 -26.53 -7.46 30.44
CA GLY A 136 -26.99 -8.22 29.84
C GLY A 136 -26.19 -9.09 29.38
N PRO A 137 -26.45 -9.96 29.25
CA PRO A 137 -25.67 -10.91 28.96
C PRO A 137 -25.35 -11.00 27.69
N VAL A 138 -24.95 -10.78 27.32
CA VAL A 138 -24.55 -10.83 26.27
C VAL A 138 -24.19 -11.75 25.56
N ALA A 139 -24.28 -12.00 25.08
CA ALA A 139 -24.09 -12.81 24.39
C ALA A 139 -22.97 -13.14 23.84
N GLU A 140 -22.73 -13.59 24.11
CA GLU A 140 -21.71 -13.93 23.79
C GLU A 140 -21.53 -14.46 22.65
N ASP A 141 -21.98 -14.67 22.29
CA ASP A 141 -21.85 -15.24 21.26
C ASP A 141 -21.30 -14.82 20.25
N ASP A 142 -21.13 -14.45 20.14
CA ASP A 142 -20.74 -14.14 19.28
C ASP A 142 -19.84 -14.22 18.59
N ILE A 143 -19.51 -14.46 18.10
CA ILE A 143 -18.83 -14.54 17.33
C ILE A 143 -18.08 -14.80 16.66
N PRO A 144 -17.90 -15.09 16.21
CA PRO A 144 -17.23 -15.35 15.73
C PRO A 144 -16.48 -15.40 14.73
N PHE A 145 -16.22 -15.51 14.37
CA PHE A 145 -15.55 -15.77 13.49
C PHE A 145 -14.67 -15.57 13.45
#